data_b6ec4ad3b0bf150e6bd29dbcfc1ea3b5
#
_entry.id   b6ec4ad3b0bf150e6bd29dbcfc1ea3b5
#
_cell.length_a   1.000
_cell.length_b   1.000
_cell.length_c   1.000
_cell.angle_alpha   90.00
_cell.angle_beta   90.00
_cell.angle_gamma   90.00
#
_symmetry.space_group_name_H-M   'P 1'
#
loop_
_entity.id
_entity.type
_entity.pdbx_description
1 polymer ?
#
loop_
_entity_poly.entity_id
_entity_poly.type
_entity_poly.pdbx_seq_one_letter_code
_entity_poly.pdbx_strand_id
1 'polypeptide(L)'
;MGWLRRQWWYVTLPRTQPAAADPPASELPEDEQLRVRNVLRRFDTADAAVREEAWKELPPGRPALPFLREAFPETKRMEARISMVYEATFFARVSEDAFQLGLLGCRDRSKHVRDRACGILAYSLRKDALPFLRPLLRADDEVTREAAEGAVDAIKHQNHSLYWGHDALRGQTFWVVNRGDDPWFPDAGRDIDRE
;
A
#
# COMPACT_ATOMS: atom_id res chain seq x y z
N MET A 1 2.32 -12.65 -25.70
CA MET A 1 1.48 -11.65 -25.01
C MET A 1 0.72 -12.39 -23.93
N GLY A 2 1.36 -12.59 -22.77
CA GLY A 2 0.82 -13.35 -21.68
C GLY A 2 0.36 -12.40 -20.59
N TRP A 3 -0.93 -12.30 -20.44
CA TRP A 3 -1.56 -11.68 -19.30
C TRP A 3 -1.11 -12.42 -18.04
N LEU A 4 -0.32 -11.77 -17.20
CA LEU A 4 -0.17 -12.19 -15.82
C LEU A 4 -1.56 -12.11 -15.18
N ARG A 5 -2.29 -13.22 -15.25
CA ARG A 5 -3.55 -13.39 -14.54
C ARG A 5 -3.32 -13.02 -13.09
N ARG A 6 -4.12 -12.08 -12.64
CA ARG A 6 -4.30 -11.69 -11.23
C ARG A 6 -4.70 -12.93 -10.43
N GLN A 7 -3.74 -13.75 -10.03
CA GLN A 7 -3.97 -14.72 -8.96
C GLN A 7 -3.73 -13.99 -7.65
N TRP A 8 -4.75 -13.29 -7.21
CA TRP A 8 -4.81 -12.75 -5.88
C TRP A 8 -5.28 -13.88 -4.98
N TRP A 9 -4.35 -14.36 -4.19
CA TRP A 9 -4.69 -15.16 -3.02
C TRP A 9 -5.51 -14.25 -2.11
N TYR A 10 -6.70 -14.68 -1.78
CA TYR A 10 -7.42 -14.16 -0.64
C TYR A 10 -6.59 -14.51 0.58
N VAL A 11 -5.64 -13.66 0.92
CA VAL A 11 -5.07 -13.66 2.25
C VAL A 11 -6.16 -13.07 3.13
N THR A 12 -6.94 -13.92 3.74
CA THR A 12 -7.63 -13.57 4.96
C THR A 12 -6.52 -13.16 5.92
N LEU A 13 -6.27 -11.85 6.00
CA LEU A 13 -5.41 -11.31 7.03
C LEU A 13 -5.95 -11.87 8.34
N PRO A 14 -5.14 -12.57 9.14
CA PRO A 14 -5.62 -13.05 10.42
C PRO A 14 -6.18 -11.85 11.18
N ARG A 15 -7.31 -12.04 11.84
CA ARG A 15 -7.86 -11.10 12.84
C ARG A 15 -6.83 -11.01 13.97
N THR A 16 -5.78 -10.25 13.76
CA THR A 16 -4.73 -10.07 14.74
C THR A 16 -4.98 -8.77 15.48
N GLN A 17 -4.81 -8.88 16.80
CA GLN A 17 -4.80 -7.77 17.77
C GLN A 17 -4.08 -6.52 17.22
N PRO A 18 -4.40 -5.32 17.74
CA PRO A 18 -3.67 -4.12 17.42
C PRO A 18 -2.18 -4.41 17.50
N ALA A 19 -1.54 -4.46 16.35
CA ALA A 19 -0.10 -4.68 16.30
C ALA A 19 0.54 -3.51 17.03
N ALA A 20 1.48 -3.80 17.92
CA ALA A 20 2.36 -2.77 18.47
C ALA A 20 2.85 -1.86 17.34
N ALA A 21 3.06 -0.58 17.62
CA ALA A 21 3.64 0.36 16.66
C ALA A 21 4.85 -0.28 15.96
N ASP A 22 5.07 0.05 14.69
CA ASP A 22 6.28 -0.43 14.01
C ASP A 22 7.50 -0.07 14.84
N PRO A 23 8.41 -1.02 15.06
CA PRO A 23 9.66 -0.66 15.69
C PRO A 23 10.31 0.41 14.83
N PRO A 24 10.82 1.51 15.40
CA PRO A 24 11.56 2.48 14.62
C PRO A 24 12.75 1.79 13.95
N ALA A 25 13.15 2.26 12.78
CA ALA A 25 14.31 1.71 12.05
C ALA A 25 15.58 1.67 12.92
N SER A 26 15.64 2.55 13.92
CA SER A 26 16.73 2.62 14.92
C SER A 26 16.75 1.47 15.93
N GLU A 27 15.73 0.63 15.98
CA GLU A 27 15.70 -0.54 16.90
C GLU A 27 16.50 -1.74 16.36
N LEU A 28 16.79 -1.77 15.06
CA LEU A 28 17.70 -2.78 14.53
C LEU A 28 19.15 -2.40 14.88
N PRO A 29 20.02 -3.39 15.17
CA PRO A 29 21.45 -3.16 15.31
C PRO A 29 22.03 -2.42 14.09
N GLU A 30 23.05 -1.58 14.27
CA GLU A 30 23.63 -0.76 13.19
C GLU A 30 24.12 -1.59 11.99
N ASP A 31 24.73 -2.73 12.27
CA ASP A 31 25.18 -3.67 11.25
C ASP A 31 24.02 -4.25 10.43
N GLU A 32 22.91 -4.55 11.08
CA GLU A 32 21.69 -5.01 10.43
C GLU A 32 21.06 -3.90 9.59
N GLN A 33 20.99 -2.68 10.10
CA GLN A 33 20.51 -1.53 9.33
C GLN A 33 21.36 -1.31 8.06
N LEU A 34 22.69 -1.40 8.19
CA LEU A 34 23.60 -1.28 7.05
C LEU A 34 23.38 -2.42 6.04
N ARG A 35 23.18 -3.64 6.54
CA ARG A 35 22.85 -4.81 5.71
C ARG A 35 21.58 -4.56 4.90
N VAL A 36 20.50 -4.12 5.53
CA VAL A 36 19.23 -3.83 4.88
C VAL A 36 19.38 -2.77 3.78
N ARG A 37 20.08 -1.66 4.07
CA ARG A 37 20.34 -0.62 3.06
C ARG A 37 21.14 -1.14 1.87
N ASN A 38 22.12 -2.01 2.10
CA ASN A 38 22.92 -2.62 1.03
C ASN A 38 22.08 -3.57 0.16
N VAL A 39 21.19 -4.34 0.78
CA VAL A 39 20.23 -5.20 0.06
C VAL A 39 19.33 -4.35 -0.83
N LEU A 40 18.79 -3.25 -0.32
CA LEU A 40 17.90 -2.36 -1.08
C LEU A 40 18.59 -1.69 -2.27
N ARG A 41 19.90 -1.42 -2.20
CA ARG A 41 20.66 -0.94 -3.37
C ARG A 41 20.74 -2.00 -4.47
N ARG A 42 20.89 -3.28 -4.12
CA ARG A 42 20.87 -4.40 -5.07
C ARG A 42 19.47 -4.62 -5.65
N PHE A 43 18.45 -4.23 -4.93
CA PHE A 43 17.06 -4.33 -5.34
C PHE A 43 16.72 -3.42 -6.53
N ASP A 44 17.44 -2.30 -6.72
CA ASP A 44 17.25 -1.36 -7.83
C ASP A 44 17.87 -1.88 -9.14
N THR A 45 17.38 -3.02 -9.60
CA THR A 45 17.83 -3.71 -10.82
C THR A 45 16.67 -4.03 -11.75
N ALA A 46 16.95 -4.18 -13.04
CA ALA A 46 15.99 -4.71 -14.02
C ALA A 46 15.84 -6.24 -13.93
N ASP A 47 16.82 -6.92 -13.36
CA ASP A 47 16.82 -8.37 -13.23
C ASP A 47 15.85 -8.82 -12.12
N ALA A 48 14.80 -9.52 -12.50
CA ALA A 48 13.78 -9.99 -11.58
C ALA A 48 14.32 -11.03 -10.59
N ALA A 49 15.25 -11.90 -11.03
CA ALA A 49 15.83 -12.91 -10.14
C ALA A 49 16.72 -12.28 -9.06
N VAL A 50 17.50 -11.28 -9.44
CA VAL A 50 18.32 -10.52 -8.47
C VAL A 50 17.44 -9.77 -7.47
N ARG A 51 16.32 -9.17 -7.92
CA ARG A 51 15.35 -8.53 -7.01
C ARG A 51 14.74 -9.54 -6.05
N GLU A 52 14.34 -10.71 -6.55
CA GLU A 52 13.72 -11.74 -5.72
C GLU A 52 14.69 -12.27 -4.67
N GLU A 53 15.95 -12.51 -5.03
CA GLU A 53 16.97 -12.93 -4.06
C GLU A 53 17.24 -11.83 -3.03
N ALA A 54 17.40 -10.59 -3.46
CA ALA A 54 17.58 -9.46 -2.55
C ALA A 54 16.38 -9.31 -1.60
N TRP A 55 15.16 -9.56 -2.10
CA TRP A 55 13.95 -9.51 -1.28
C TRP A 55 13.98 -10.52 -0.13
N LYS A 56 14.43 -11.74 -0.39
CA LYS A 56 14.56 -12.81 0.62
C LYS A 56 15.58 -12.49 1.73
N GLU A 57 16.51 -11.60 1.44
CA GLU A 57 17.52 -11.16 2.42
C GLU A 57 17.02 -10.04 3.35
N LEU A 58 15.88 -9.41 3.03
CA LEU A 58 15.29 -8.38 3.89
C LEU A 58 14.68 -9.01 5.15
N PRO A 59 14.68 -8.29 6.29
CA PRO A 59 13.95 -8.76 7.45
C PRO A 59 12.47 -8.89 7.10
N PRO A 60 11.83 -10.02 7.44
CA PRO A 60 10.44 -10.25 7.08
C PRO A 60 9.52 -9.29 7.81
N GLY A 61 8.53 -8.78 7.08
CA GLY A 61 7.45 -7.99 7.68
C GLY A 61 7.81 -6.54 7.94
N ARG A 62 7.26 -6.01 9.02
CA ARG A 62 7.28 -4.58 9.38
C ARG A 62 8.67 -3.96 9.56
N PRO A 63 9.69 -4.65 10.08
CA PRO A 63 11.02 -4.04 10.25
C PRO A 63 11.68 -3.54 8.96
N ALA A 64 11.27 -4.04 7.79
CA ALA A 64 11.78 -3.56 6.51
C ALA A 64 11.14 -2.23 6.04
N LEU A 65 9.94 -1.90 6.51
CA LEU A 65 9.13 -0.80 5.98
C LEU A 65 9.78 0.59 6.11
N PRO A 66 10.41 0.96 7.24
CA PRO A 66 11.10 2.24 7.35
C PRO A 66 12.19 2.40 6.29
N PHE A 67 12.93 1.33 6.01
CA PHE A 67 14.01 1.33 5.01
C PHE A 67 13.47 1.36 3.57
N LEU A 68 12.35 0.68 3.30
CA LEU A 68 11.67 0.78 2.01
C LEU A 68 11.21 2.21 1.75
N ARG A 69 10.62 2.88 2.75
CA ARG A 69 10.20 4.27 2.65
C ARG A 69 11.39 5.21 2.42
N GLU A 70 12.49 5.01 3.15
CA GLU A 70 13.72 5.78 2.99
C GLU A 70 14.32 5.61 1.59
N ALA A 71 14.40 4.37 1.09
CA ALA A 71 15.03 4.06 -0.20
C ALA A 71 14.15 4.39 -1.42
N PHE A 72 12.84 4.47 -1.27
CA PHE A 72 11.89 4.61 -2.37
C PHE A 72 12.17 5.82 -3.28
N PRO A 73 12.42 7.04 -2.77
CA PRO A 73 12.68 8.21 -3.61
C PRO A 73 13.93 8.06 -4.49
N GLU A 74 14.94 7.36 -4.00
CA GLU A 74 16.23 7.15 -4.66
C GLU A 74 16.21 5.97 -5.64
N THR A 75 15.20 5.10 -5.55
CA THR A 75 15.05 3.91 -6.39
C THR A 75 14.67 4.29 -7.82
N LYS A 76 15.54 3.99 -8.77
CA LYS A 76 15.39 4.41 -10.17
C LYS A 76 14.46 3.51 -10.96
N ARG A 77 14.52 2.20 -10.73
CA ARG A 77 13.77 1.21 -11.48
C ARG A 77 12.31 1.18 -11.05
N MET A 78 11.43 1.27 -12.06
CA MET A 78 9.98 1.21 -11.84
C MET A 78 9.58 -0.12 -11.16
N GLU A 79 10.13 -1.22 -11.62
CA GLU A 79 9.82 -2.57 -11.13
C GLU A 79 10.19 -2.71 -9.65
N ALA A 80 11.31 -2.14 -9.23
CA ALA A 80 11.72 -2.12 -7.84
C ALA A 80 10.73 -1.30 -6.99
N ARG A 81 10.34 -0.10 -7.46
CA ARG A 81 9.36 0.74 -6.76
C ARG A 81 7.98 0.06 -6.67
N ILE A 82 7.54 -0.63 -7.75
CA ILE A 82 6.29 -1.42 -7.72
C ILE A 82 6.36 -2.49 -6.62
N SER A 83 7.48 -3.23 -6.55
CA SER A 83 7.63 -4.28 -5.54
C SER A 83 7.64 -3.72 -4.12
N MET A 84 8.34 -2.59 -3.87
CA MET A 84 8.33 -1.94 -2.56
C MET A 84 6.91 -1.56 -2.12
N VAL A 85 6.14 -0.94 -3.01
CA VAL A 85 4.76 -0.54 -2.74
C VAL A 85 3.85 -1.76 -2.56
N TYR A 86 4.03 -2.80 -3.38
CA TYR A 86 3.25 -4.02 -3.27
C TYR A 86 3.40 -4.69 -1.90
N GLU A 87 4.62 -4.86 -1.43
CA GLU A 87 4.89 -5.48 -0.13
C GLU A 87 4.36 -4.64 1.04
N ALA A 88 4.46 -3.34 0.95
CA ALA A 88 3.92 -2.45 1.97
C ALA A 88 2.39 -2.52 2.09
N THR A 89 1.66 -2.94 1.05
CA THR A 89 0.21 -3.04 1.06
C THR A 89 -0.32 -3.95 2.18
N PHE A 90 0.39 -5.04 2.47
CA PHE A 90 0.00 -5.97 3.54
C PHE A 90 0.03 -5.35 4.94
N PHE A 91 0.73 -4.24 5.10
CA PHE A 91 0.89 -3.55 6.37
C PHE A 91 0.20 -2.19 6.42
N ALA A 92 -0.61 -1.86 5.40
CA ALA A 92 -1.21 -0.54 5.24
C ALA A 92 -2.04 -0.06 6.44
N ARG A 93 -2.66 -1.01 7.17
CA ARG A 93 -3.50 -0.71 8.34
C ARG A 93 -2.73 -0.56 9.64
N VAL A 94 -1.53 -1.13 9.70
CA VAL A 94 -0.82 -1.33 10.96
C VAL A 94 0.54 -0.64 11.00
N SER A 95 0.92 0.00 9.89
CA SER A 95 2.22 0.65 9.76
C SER A 95 2.08 2.04 9.18
N GLU A 96 2.61 3.01 9.90
CA GLU A 96 2.73 4.38 9.40
C GLU A 96 3.70 4.46 8.22
N ASP A 97 4.79 3.69 8.24
CA ASP A 97 5.76 3.67 7.14
C ASP A 97 5.14 3.12 5.84
N ALA A 98 4.29 2.09 5.95
CA ALA A 98 3.54 1.59 4.81
C ALA A 98 2.59 2.66 4.25
N PHE A 99 1.85 3.35 5.11
CA PHE A 99 0.97 4.44 4.72
C PHE A 99 1.74 5.58 4.04
N GLN A 100 2.83 6.04 4.64
CA GLN A 100 3.68 7.09 4.07
C GLN A 100 4.29 6.67 2.73
N LEU A 101 4.66 5.41 2.56
CA LEU A 101 5.11 4.89 1.27
C LEU A 101 3.98 4.95 0.22
N GLY A 102 2.74 4.67 0.60
CA GLY A 102 1.56 4.88 -0.25
C GLY A 102 1.42 6.33 -0.69
N LEU A 103 1.57 7.30 0.22
CA LEU A 103 1.51 8.73 -0.10
C LEU A 103 2.64 9.16 -1.06
N LEU A 104 3.86 8.65 -0.88
CA LEU A 104 4.97 8.88 -1.79
C LEU A 104 4.69 8.29 -3.17
N GLY A 105 4.21 7.05 -3.22
CA GLY A 105 3.91 6.34 -4.46
C GLY A 105 2.80 6.99 -5.28
N CYS A 106 1.84 7.67 -4.67
CA CYS A 106 0.82 8.44 -5.37
C CYS A 106 1.39 9.60 -6.23
N ARG A 107 2.61 10.03 -5.93
CA ARG A 107 3.31 11.08 -6.70
C ARG A 107 4.34 10.51 -7.68
N ASP A 108 4.41 9.20 -7.84
CA ASP A 108 5.38 8.57 -8.73
C ASP A 108 5.08 8.92 -10.20
N ARG A 109 6.17 9.01 -10.99
CA ARG A 109 6.10 9.24 -12.43
C ARG A 109 5.43 8.09 -13.19
N SER A 110 5.48 6.87 -12.66
CA SER A 110 4.89 5.67 -13.27
C SER A 110 3.45 5.47 -12.81
N LYS A 111 2.53 5.37 -13.78
CA LYS A 111 1.13 5.03 -13.51
C LYS A 111 0.96 3.70 -12.77
N HIS A 112 1.84 2.74 -13.02
CA HIS A 112 1.79 1.44 -12.35
C HIS A 112 2.20 1.49 -10.88
N VAL A 113 3.10 2.42 -10.53
CA VAL A 113 3.45 2.69 -9.13
C VAL A 113 2.31 3.44 -8.45
N ARG A 114 1.71 4.45 -9.13
CA ARG A 114 0.55 5.18 -8.60
C ARG A 114 -0.65 4.26 -8.35
N ASP A 115 -0.95 3.34 -9.28
CA ASP A 115 -1.99 2.31 -9.10
C ASP A 115 -1.76 1.50 -7.81
N ARG A 116 -0.56 0.97 -7.61
CA ARG A 116 -0.24 0.21 -6.40
C ARG A 116 -0.29 1.04 -5.13
N ALA A 117 0.12 2.29 -5.22
CA ALA A 117 0.07 3.22 -4.10
C ALA A 117 -1.37 3.55 -3.68
N CYS A 118 -2.28 3.74 -4.65
CA CYS A 118 -3.72 3.85 -4.38
C CYS A 118 -4.24 2.60 -3.64
N GLY A 119 -3.72 1.41 -3.96
CA GLY A 119 -4.02 0.18 -3.24
C GLY A 119 -3.63 0.23 -1.76
N ILE A 120 -2.42 0.70 -1.43
CA ILE A 120 -2.02 0.90 -0.02
C ILE A 120 -3.03 1.81 0.70
N LEU A 121 -3.35 2.96 0.09
CA LEU A 121 -4.25 3.94 0.71
C LEU A 121 -5.66 3.37 0.88
N ALA A 122 -6.16 2.63 -0.11
CA ALA A 122 -7.44 1.93 -0.04
C ALA A 122 -7.47 0.91 1.11
N TYR A 123 -6.40 0.11 1.26
CA TYR A 123 -6.30 -0.87 2.33
C TYR A 123 -6.17 -0.23 3.72
N SER A 124 -5.53 0.93 3.81
CA SER A 124 -5.40 1.66 5.07
C SER A 124 -6.74 2.13 5.63
N LEU A 125 -7.73 2.37 4.76
CA LEU A 125 -9.03 2.98 5.05
C LEU A 125 -8.93 4.35 5.76
N ARG A 126 -7.77 5.00 5.72
CA ARG A 126 -7.52 6.25 6.43
C ARG A 126 -8.07 7.44 5.64
N LYS A 127 -8.89 8.25 6.29
CA LYS A 127 -9.51 9.45 5.68
C LYS A 127 -8.48 10.54 5.33
N ASP A 128 -7.37 10.61 6.04
CA ASP A 128 -6.27 11.54 5.77
C ASP A 128 -5.51 11.25 4.47
N ALA A 129 -5.77 10.11 3.81
CA ALA A 129 -5.33 9.83 2.45
C ALA A 129 -6.10 10.58 1.37
N LEU A 130 -7.36 10.98 1.62
CA LEU A 130 -8.24 11.59 0.62
C LEU A 130 -7.66 12.83 -0.08
N PRO A 131 -7.00 13.79 0.62
CA PRO A 131 -6.37 14.92 -0.03
C PRO A 131 -5.31 14.54 -1.06
N PHE A 132 -4.64 13.42 -0.91
CA PHE A 132 -3.60 12.92 -1.82
C PHE A 132 -4.19 12.17 -3.01
N LEU A 133 -5.37 11.55 -2.85
CA LEU A 133 -6.09 10.86 -3.93
C LEU A 133 -6.87 11.81 -4.84
N ARG A 134 -7.42 12.91 -4.30
CA ARG A 134 -8.23 13.87 -5.07
C ARG A 134 -7.57 14.37 -6.36
N PRO A 135 -6.28 14.76 -6.38
CA PRO A 135 -5.62 15.15 -7.62
C PRO A 135 -5.55 14.03 -8.66
N LEU A 136 -5.42 12.78 -8.21
CA LEU A 136 -5.31 11.61 -9.09
C LEU A 136 -6.61 11.28 -9.82
N LEU A 137 -7.76 11.70 -9.29
CA LEU A 137 -9.07 11.59 -9.97
C LEU A 137 -9.11 12.36 -11.30
N ARG A 138 -8.16 13.28 -11.52
CA ARG A 138 -8.03 14.08 -12.73
C ARG A 138 -6.75 13.77 -13.50
N ALA A 139 -6.11 12.64 -13.22
CA ALA A 139 -4.90 12.23 -13.94
C ALA A 139 -5.21 12.00 -15.42
N ASP A 140 -4.24 12.28 -16.30
CA ASP A 140 -4.41 12.08 -17.74
C ASP A 140 -4.56 10.60 -18.10
N ASP A 141 -3.92 9.72 -17.37
CA ASP A 141 -4.01 8.28 -17.60
C ASP A 141 -5.16 7.62 -16.82
N GLU A 142 -5.88 6.76 -17.52
CA GLU A 142 -7.05 6.04 -17.02
C GLU A 142 -6.72 5.13 -15.82
N VAL A 143 -5.57 4.44 -15.88
CA VAL A 143 -5.15 3.51 -14.81
C VAL A 143 -5.06 4.23 -13.47
N THR A 144 -4.49 5.44 -13.46
CA THR A 144 -4.38 6.25 -12.23
C THR A 144 -5.75 6.76 -11.77
N ARG A 145 -6.62 7.20 -12.72
CA ARG A 145 -7.96 7.69 -12.35
C ARG A 145 -8.80 6.59 -11.71
N GLU A 146 -8.89 5.43 -12.35
CA GLU A 146 -9.65 4.27 -11.84
C GLU A 146 -9.13 3.79 -10.48
N ALA A 147 -7.80 3.72 -10.33
CA ALA A 147 -7.21 3.37 -9.05
C ALA A 147 -7.53 4.38 -7.95
N ALA A 148 -7.53 5.68 -8.28
CA ALA A 148 -7.87 6.71 -7.31
C ALA A 148 -9.37 6.69 -6.96
N GLU A 149 -10.27 6.47 -7.93
CA GLU A 149 -11.70 6.32 -7.70
C GLU A 149 -11.98 5.15 -6.75
N GLY A 150 -11.41 3.96 -7.05
CA GLY A 150 -11.55 2.79 -6.21
C GLY A 150 -11.01 3.00 -4.78
N ALA A 151 -9.89 3.71 -4.65
CA ALA A 151 -9.32 4.00 -3.34
C ALA A 151 -10.18 4.99 -2.53
N VAL A 152 -10.73 6.01 -3.18
CA VAL A 152 -11.65 6.97 -2.54
C VAL A 152 -12.91 6.26 -2.09
N ASP A 153 -13.50 5.40 -2.92
CA ASP A 153 -14.68 4.62 -2.56
C ASP A 153 -14.42 3.67 -1.40
N ALA A 154 -13.28 2.97 -1.43
CA ALA A 154 -12.87 2.10 -0.34
C ALA A 154 -12.78 2.84 0.99
N ILE A 155 -12.17 4.03 0.99
CA ILE A 155 -11.99 4.84 2.19
C ILE A 155 -13.33 5.42 2.66
N LYS A 156 -14.14 5.98 1.76
CA LYS A 156 -15.44 6.56 2.11
C LYS A 156 -16.39 5.54 2.73
N HIS A 157 -16.43 4.35 2.17
CA HIS A 157 -17.29 3.27 2.63
C HIS A 157 -16.63 2.35 3.65
N GLN A 158 -15.39 2.65 4.06
CA GLN A 158 -14.62 1.83 5.01
C GLN A 158 -14.56 0.35 4.61
N ASN A 159 -14.43 0.10 3.30
CA ASN A 159 -14.43 -1.22 2.72
C ASN A 159 -13.35 -1.33 1.62
N HIS A 160 -12.19 -1.90 1.97
CA HIS A 160 -11.08 -2.06 1.04
C HIS A 160 -11.40 -2.96 -0.17
N SER A 161 -12.41 -3.83 -0.07
CA SER A 161 -12.83 -4.71 -1.17
C SER A 161 -13.36 -3.92 -2.38
N LEU A 162 -13.86 -2.70 -2.17
CA LEU A 162 -14.32 -1.83 -3.25
C LEU A 162 -13.18 -1.42 -4.20
N TYR A 163 -11.95 -1.37 -3.71
CA TYR A 163 -10.79 -1.05 -4.55
C TYR A 163 -10.57 -2.07 -5.67
N TRP A 164 -10.74 -3.35 -5.38
CA TRP A 164 -10.50 -4.44 -6.35
C TRP A 164 -11.69 -4.74 -7.25
N GLY A 165 -12.86 -4.46 -6.76
CA GLY A 165 -14.11 -4.73 -7.45
C GLY A 165 -14.77 -3.49 -8.02
N HIS A 166 -14.07 -2.36 -8.12
CA HIS A 166 -14.63 -1.07 -8.47
C HIS A 166 -15.54 -1.11 -9.71
N ASP A 167 -15.10 -1.75 -10.79
CA ASP A 167 -15.89 -1.87 -12.01
C ASP A 167 -17.09 -2.82 -11.87
N ALA A 168 -16.91 -3.93 -11.17
CA ALA A 168 -17.97 -4.93 -10.96
C ALA A 168 -19.00 -4.49 -9.93
N LEU A 169 -18.62 -3.53 -9.07
CA LEU A 169 -19.38 -3.15 -7.89
C LEU A 169 -19.99 -1.74 -8.00
N ARG A 170 -19.74 -1.05 -9.11
CA ARG A 170 -20.23 0.30 -9.38
C ARG A 170 -21.76 0.32 -9.30
N GLY A 171 -22.28 1.02 -8.31
CA GLY A 171 -23.74 1.14 -8.06
C GLY A 171 -24.35 0.04 -7.21
N GLN A 172 -23.58 -0.88 -6.66
CA GLN A 172 -24.10 -1.85 -5.69
C GLN A 172 -23.78 -1.37 -4.27
N THR A 173 -24.81 -1.45 -3.40
CA THR A 173 -24.63 -1.17 -1.96
C THR A 173 -23.91 -2.35 -1.35
N PHE A 174 -22.61 -2.22 -1.11
CA PHE A 174 -21.85 -3.28 -0.49
C PHE A 174 -21.80 -3.14 1.02
N TRP A 175 -21.68 -4.29 1.63
CA TRP A 175 -21.47 -4.49 3.04
C TRP A 175 -20.39 -3.55 3.55
N VAL A 176 -20.81 -2.56 4.29
CA VAL A 176 -19.92 -1.87 5.19
C VAL A 176 -19.36 -2.95 6.11
N VAL A 177 -18.06 -3.18 6.10
CA VAL A 177 -17.42 -3.97 7.14
C VAL A 177 -17.92 -3.38 8.45
N ASN A 178 -18.58 -4.18 9.28
CA ASN A 178 -19.25 -3.70 10.47
C ASN A 178 -18.31 -2.81 11.25
N ARG A 179 -18.64 -1.55 11.32
CA ARG A 179 -17.79 -0.49 11.88
C ARG A 179 -17.42 -0.74 13.34
N GLY A 180 -18.24 -1.50 14.06
CA GLY A 180 -18.00 -1.89 15.44
C GLY A 180 -17.03 -3.05 15.61
N ASP A 181 -16.78 -3.81 14.54
CA ASP A 181 -15.96 -5.03 14.58
C ASP A 181 -14.51 -4.77 14.13
N ASP A 182 -14.20 -3.57 13.63
CA ASP A 182 -12.83 -3.22 13.27
C ASP A 182 -12.15 -2.46 14.42
N PRO A 183 -11.34 -3.14 15.24
CA PRO A 183 -10.66 -2.53 16.38
C PRO A 183 -9.65 -1.44 15.97
N TRP A 184 -9.31 -1.36 14.67
CA TRP A 184 -8.37 -0.39 14.11
C TRP A 184 -9.01 0.97 13.80
N PHE A 185 -10.35 1.02 13.68
CA PHE A 185 -11.07 2.22 13.30
C PHE A 185 -12.34 2.39 14.15
N PRO A 186 -12.20 2.57 15.47
CA PRO A 186 -13.36 2.74 16.36
C PRO A 186 -14.23 3.94 15.98
N ASP A 187 -13.67 4.90 15.22
CA ASP A 187 -14.36 6.09 14.75
C ASP A 187 -14.76 6.06 13.27
N ALA A 188 -14.47 4.98 12.55
CA ALA A 188 -14.76 4.84 11.12
C ALA A 188 -16.25 4.97 10.78
N GLY A 189 -17.10 5.08 11.78
CA GLY A 189 -18.56 5.15 11.69
C GLY A 189 -19.17 6.52 11.79
N ARG A 190 -18.48 7.54 12.19
CA ARG A 190 -19.17 8.70 12.72
C ARG A 190 -19.39 9.85 11.77
N ASP A 191 -19.13 9.94 10.57
CA ASP A 191 -19.50 11.10 9.70
C ASP A 191 -19.07 10.96 8.24
N ILE A 192 -19.53 9.90 7.57
CA ILE A 192 -19.30 9.83 6.12
C ILE A 192 -20.39 10.59 5.34
N ASP A 193 -21.55 10.80 5.94
CA ASP A 193 -22.74 11.34 5.25
C ASP A 193 -22.94 12.86 5.43
N ARG A 194 -21.95 13.60 5.92
CA ARG A 194 -22.10 15.04 6.21
C ARG A 194 -21.15 15.96 5.42
N GLU A 195 -20.73 15.60 4.22
CA GLU A 195 -20.14 16.58 3.29
C GLU A 195 -20.60 16.36 1.85
#